data_e26c8dfe5eead3db28fd2561b600974a
#
_entry.id   e26c8dfe5eead3db28fd2561b600974a
#
_cell.length_a   1.000
_cell.length_b   1.000
_cell.length_c   1.000
_cell.angle_alpha   90.00
_cell.angle_beta   90.00
_cell.angle_gamma   90.00
#
_symmetry.space_group_name_H-M   'P 1'
#
loop_
_entity.id
_entity.type
_entity.pdbx_description
1 polymer ?
#
loop_
_entity_poly.entity_id
_entity_poly.type
_entity_poly.pdbx_seq_one_letter_code
_entity_poly.pdbx_strand_id
1 'polypeptide(L)'
;LHTAIHSFPTRRSSDLDYWHLLDITYYENLEEFFRKNPDNGNFYYFTTKATHRHTDVKYPDNVYLFFGKETKGLPENLLHDNPQTSVRIPMLNNPDARSLNLSNSVAIGVYEVLRQWNYPKLLWGNN
;
A
#
# COMPACT_ATOMS: atom_id res chain seq x y z
N LEU A 1 3.01 4.96 9.82
CA LEU A 1 2.76 4.44 8.47
C LEU A 1 2.92 2.92 8.45
N HIS A 2 1.91 2.25 8.01
CA HIS A 2 1.90 0.79 7.92
C HIS A 2 1.60 0.35 6.50
N THR A 3 2.21 -0.74 6.07
CA THR A 3 1.98 -1.31 4.75
C THR A 3 1.45 -2.72 4.91
N ALA A 4 0.31 -3.02 4.30
CA ALA A 4 -0.30 -4.34 4.30
C ALA A 4 -0.29 -4.90 2.88
N ILE A 5 0.25 -6.08 2.70
CA ILE A 5 0.35 -6.73 1.40
C ILE A 5 -0.45 -8.02 1.42
N HIS A 6 -1.47 -8.08 0.57
CA HIS A 6 -2.28 -9.28 0.41
C HIS A 6 -1.63 -10.18 -0.65
N SER A 7 -0.69 -11.00 -0.21
CA SER A 7 -0.03 -11.96 -1.07
C SER A 7 0.47 -13.12 -0.24
N PHE A 8 0.88 -14.19 -0.91
CA PHE A 8 1.56 -15.27 -0.20
C PHE A 8 2.94 -14.80 0.24
N PRO A 9 3.37 -15.18 1.44
CA PRO A 9 4.66 -14.74 1.97
C PRO A 9 5.80 -15.50 1.31
N THR A 10 6.10 -15.15 0.05
CA THR A 10 7.28 -15.66 -0.63
C THR A 10 8.40 -14.65 -0.45
N ARG A 11 9.52 -15.14 0.07
CA ARG A 11 10.67 -14.30 0.28
C ARG A 11 11.72 -14.60 -0.78
N ARG A 12 12.11 -13.58 -1.52
CA ARG A 12 13.18 -13.70 -2.51
C ARG A 12 14.53 -13.66 -1.79
N SER A 13 15.55 -14.26 -2.39
CA SER A 13 16.89 -14.24 -1.81
C SER A 13 17.43 -12.81 -1.67
N SER A 14 17.06 -11.91 -2.57
CA SER A 14 17.45 -10.50 -2.51
C SER A 14 16.84 -9.76 -1.33
N ASP A 15 15.77 -10.28 -0.74
CA ASP A 15 15.11 -9.66 0.40
C ASP A 15 15.81 -9.99 1.72
N LEU A 16 16.70 -10.97 1.72
CA LEU A 16 17.32 -11.47 2.95
C LEU A 16 18.20 -10.46 3.64
N ASP A 17 18.90 -9.60 2.88
CA ASP A 17 19.83 -8.63 3.42
C ASP A 17 19.15 -7.59 4.30
N TYR A 18 17.89 -7.28 4.01
CA TYR A 18 17.15 -6.22 4.69
C TYR A 18 16.01 -6.74 5.56
N TRP A 19 15.75 -8.02 5.51
CA TRP A 19 14.58 -8.61 6.15
C TRP A 19 14.55 -8.35 7.66
N HIS A 20 15.70 -8.45 8.30
CA HIS A 20 15.81 -8.25 9.74
C HIS A 20 15.62 -6.80 10.18
N LEU A 21 15.67 -5.85 9.23
CA LEU A 21 15.44 -4.44 9.52
C LEU A 21 13.96 -4.06 9.43
N LEU A 22 13.13 -4.99 8.98
CA LEU A 22 11.69 -4.76 8.81
C LEU A 22 10.93 -5.41 9.95
N ASP A 23 9.92 -4.70 10.43
CA ASP A 23 8.99 -5.23 11.43
C ASP A 23 7.83 -5.88 10.68
N ILE A 24 7.90 -7.20 10.52
CA ILE A 24 6.95 -7.95 9.69
C ILE A 24 6.08 -8.84 10.57
N THR A 25 4.78 -8.73 10.39
CA THR A 25 3.79 -9.56 11.05
C THR A 25 2.99 -10.32 9.99
N TYR A 26 2.83 -11.63 10.19
CA TYR A 26 2.06 -12.47 9.29
C TYR A 26 0.68 -12.73 9.87
N TYR A 27 -0.33 -12.74 8.99
CA TYR A 27 -1.70 -13.08 9.34
C TYR A 27 -2.17 -14.19 8.40
N GLU A 28 -3.01 -15.09 8.91
CA GLU A 28 -3.51 -16.19 8.11
C GLU A 28 -4.40 -15.71 6.96
N ASN A 29 -5.18 -14.66 7.22
CA ASN A 29 -6.10 -14.09 6.23
C ASN A 29 -6.43 -12.66 6.60
N LEU A 30 -7.17 -11.98 5.72
CA LEU A 30 -7.59 -10.61 5.94
C LEU A 30 -8.54 -10.47 7.14
N GLU A 31 -9.38 -11.47 7.39
CA GLU A 31 -10.30 -11.42 8.53
C GLU A 31 -9.56 -11.34 9.84
N GLU A 32 -8.50 -12.12 10.00
CA GLU A 32 -7.65 -12.05 11.18
C GLU A 32 -7.01 -10.68 11.32
N PHE A 33 -6.50 -10.15 10.22
CA PHE A 33 -5.90 -8.82 10.23
C PHE A 33 -6.90 -7.76 10.69
N PHE A 34 -8.11 -7.74 10.10
CA PHE A 34 -9.12 -6.73 10.44
C PHE A 34 -9.64 -6.88 11.87
N ARG A 35 -9.68 -8.11 12.38
CA ARG A 35 -10.08 -8.33 13.77
C ARG A 35 -9.08 -7.74 14.75
N LYS A 36 -7.79 -7.83 14.43
CA LYS A 36 -6.72 -7.32 15.29
C LYS A 36 -6.40 -5.84 15.06
N ASN A 37 -6.77 -5.32 13.91
CA ASN A 37 -6.47 -3.95 13.51
C ASN A 37 -7.75 -3.29 13.00
N PRO A 38 -8.57 -2.73 13.91
CA PRO A 38 -9.84 -2.12 13.48
C PRO A 38 -9.60 -0.88 12.62
N ASP A 39 -10.49 -0.68 11.63
CA ASP A 39 -10.45 0.46 10.75
C ASP A 39 -10.98 1.70 11.47
N ASN A 40 -10.15 2.70 11.61
CA ASN A 40 -10.50 3.99 12.22
C ASN A 40 -10.50 5.11 11.18
N GLY A 41 -10.81 4.78 9.92
CA GLY A 41 -10.76 5.74 8.83
C GLY A 41 -9.36 5.93 8.26
N ASN A 42 -8.44 5.07 8.63
CA ASN A 42 -7.02 5.18 8.25
C ASN A 42 -6.55 4.05 7.33
N PHE A 43 -7.47 3.30 6.72
CA PHE A 43 -7.13 2.23 5.77
C PHE A 43 -7.34 2.72 4.35
N TYR A 44 -6.28 2.67 3.53
CA TYR A 44 -6.32 3.07 2.13
C TYR A 44 -5.88 1.92 1.25
N TYR A 45 -6.63 1.69 0.18
CA TYR A 45 -6.49 0.51 -0.68
C TYR A 45 -5.99 0.92 -2.05
N PHE A 46 -4.84 0.39 -2.45
CA PHE A 46 -4.26 0.68 -3.76
C PHE A 46 -4.75 -0.33 -4.78
N THR A 47 -5.41 0.16 -5.82
CA THR A 47 -6.02 -0.68 -6.85
C THR A 47 -6.10 0.09 -8.16
N THR A 48 -5.96 -0.62 -9.29
CA THR A 48 -6.14 -0.02 -10.61
C THR A 48 -7.61 0.28 -10.92
N LYS A 49 -8.53 -0.16 -10.08
CA LYS A 49 -9.97 0.04 -10.26
C LYS A 49 -10.52 1.28 -9.57
N ALA A 50 -9.70 1.99 -8.82
CA ALA A 50 -10.13 3.17 -8.09
C ALA A 50 -10.34 4.36 -9.02
N THR A 51 -11.19 5.28 -8.57
CA THR A 51 -11.49 6.52 -9.29
C THR A 51 -10.72 7.72 -8.75
N HIS A 52 -10.06 7.56 -7.60
CA HIS A 52 -9.23 8.60 -7.00
C HIS A 52 -7.76 8.28 -7.23
N ARG A 53 -6.97 9.29 -7.59
CA ARG A 53 -5.53 9.13 -7.65
C ARG A 53 -4.97 9.04 -6.24
N HIS A 54 -3.86 8.32 -6.07
CA HIS A 54 -3.21 8.21 -4.77
C HIS A 54 -2.77 9.56 -4.21
N THR A 55 -2.64 10.57 -5.06
CA THR A 55 -2.25 11.93 -4.67
C THR A 55 -3.45 12.83 -4.37
N ASP A 56 -4.68 12.37 -4.63
CA ASP A 56 -5.89 13.19 -4.43
C ASP A 56 -6.44 13.13 -3.02
N VAL A 57 -5.96 12.23 -2.20
CA VAL A 57 -6.46 12.02 -0.84
C VAL A 57 -5.46 12.53 0.17
N LYS A 58 -5.95 12.87 1.36
CA LYS A 58 -5.10 13.28 2.47
C LYS A 58 -4.97 12.11 3.43
N TYR A 59 -3.76 11.60 3.56
CA TYR A 59 -3.51 10.44 4.43
C TYR A 59 -3.41 10.89 5.89
N PRO A 60 -4.23 10.29 6.78
CA PRO A 60 -4.17 10.62 8.20
C PRO A 60 -2.93 10.03 8.85
N ASP A 61 -2.66 10.48 10.07
CA ASP A 61 -1.61 9.87 10.88
C ASP A 61 -1.93 8.40 11.12
N ASN A 62 -0.90 7.59 11.26
CA ASN A 62 -1.04 6.15 11.49
C ASN A 62 -1.79 5.43 10.38
N VAL A 63 -1.58 5.86 9.12
CA VAL A 63 -2.27 5.29 7.97
C VAL A 63 -1.76 3.87 7.66
N TYR A 64 -2.67 3.03 7.18
CA TYR A 64 -2.35 1.70 6.64
C TYR A 64 -2.59 1.72 5.14
N LEU A 65 -1.58 1.33 4.37
CA LEU A 65 -1.67 1.21 2.92
C LEU A 65 -1.77 -0.26 2.54
N PHE A 66 -2.81 -0.61 1.80
CA PHE A 66 -3.09 -1.99 1.40
C PHE A 66 -2.74 -2.18 -0.06
N PHE A 67 -2.01 -3.26 -0.36
CA PHE A 67 -1.62 -3.62 -1.72
C PHE A 67 -1.98 -5.09 -1.97
N GLY A 68 -2.52 -5.38 -3.13
CA GLY A 68 -2.82 -6.74 -3.54
C GLY A 68 -1.70 -7.36 -4.35
N LYS A 69 -1.88 -8.63 -4.71
CA LYS A 69 -0.98 -9.31 -5.64
C LYS A 69 -1.01 -8.65 -7.00
N GLU A 70 0.10 -8.77 -7.73
CA GLU A 70 0.23 -8.21 -9.08
C GLU A 70 -0.83 -8.74 -10.04
N THR A 71 -1.24 -10.00 -9.89
CA THR A 71 -2.18 -10.65 -10.80
C THR A 71 -3.64 -10.56 -10.37
N LYS A 72 -3.91 -10.60 -9.07
CA LYS A 72 -5.28 -10.64 -8.54
C LYS A 72 -5.73 -9.35 -7.88
N GLY A 73 -4.80 -8.57 -7.37
CA GLY A 73 -5.13 -7.37 -6.62
C GLY A 73 -5.79 -7.68 -5.28
N LEU A 74 -6.46 -6.69 -4.73
CA LEU A 74 -7.22 -6.82 -3.48
C LEU A 74 -8.61 -7.40 -3.76
N PRO A 75 -9.27 -8.02 -2.76
CA PRO A 75 -10.63 -8.53 -2.94
C PRO A 75 -11.59 -7.44 -3.40
N GLU A 76 -12.44 -7.76 -4.38
CA GLU A 76 -13.33 -6.77 -4.97
C GLU A 76 -14.37 -6.23 -4.00
N ASN A 77 -14.89 -7.08 -3.10
CA ASN A 77 -15.84 -6.63 -2.10
C ASN A 77 -15.24 -5.58 -1.17
N LEU A 78 -13.97 -5.72 -0.84
CA LEU A 78 -13.28 -4.75 0.00
C LEU A 78 -13.20 -3.39 -0.68
N LEU A 79 -12.91 -3.37 -1.97
CA LEU A 79 -12.83 -2.14 -2.76
C LEU A 79 -14.21 -1.53 -2.97
N HIS A 80 -15.20 -2.36 -3.24
CA HIS A 80 -16.58 -1.92 -3.44
C HIS A 80 -17.13 -1.23 -2.20
N ASP A 81 -16.81 -1.75 -1.02
CA ASP A 81 -17.29 -1.21 0.26
C ASP A 81 -16.53 0.04 0.70
N ASN A 82 -15.39 0.35 0.05
CA ASN A 82 -14.52 1.46 0.46
C ASN A 82 -14.12 2.34 -0.73
N PRO A 83 -15.09 2.91 -1.46
CA PRO A 83 -14.76 3.69 -2.66
C PRO A 83 -14.01 4.98 -2.36
N GLN A 84 -14.22 5.58 -1.20
CA GLN A 84 -13.58 6.85 -0.84
C GLN A 84 -12.13 6.69 -0.41
N THR A 85 -11.74 5.51 0.00
CA THR A 85 -10.38 5.22 0.44
C THR A 85 -9.66 4.26 -0.51
N SER A 86 -10.22 4.00 -1.68
CA SER A 86 -9.56 3.26 -2.75
C SER A 86 -8.89 4.25 -3.69
N VAL A 87 -7.62 4.04 -3.95
CA VAL A 87 -6.78 4.96 -4.74
C VAL A 87 -5.99 4.20 -5.78
N ARG A 88 -5.57 4.90 -6.82
CA ARG A 88 -4.75 4.31 -7.87
C ARG A 88 -3.54 5.18 -8.17
N ILE A 89 -2.49 4.54 -8.61
CA ILE A 89 -1.31 5.22 -9.14
C ILE A 89 -1.54 5.43 -10.63
N PRO A 90 -1.48 6.68 -11.13
CA PRO A 90 -1.66 6.93 -12.56
C PRO A 90 -0.64 6.18 -13.41
N MET A 91 -1.10 5.62 -14.52
CA MET A 91 -0.28 4.84 -15.44
C MET A 91 -0.63 5.21 -16.87
N LEU A 92 0.26 4.88 -17.79
CA LEU A 92 -0.03 5.04 -19.21
C LEU A 92 -1.22 4.17 -19.59
N ASN A 93 -2.08 4.72 -20.45
CA ASN A 93 -3.20 3.96 -21.01
C ASN A 93 -2.70 3.08 -22.16
N ASN A 94 -2.03 1.99 -21.78
CA ASN A 94 -1.42 1.06 -22.71
C ASN A 94 -1.73 -0.36 -22.25
N PRO A 95 -2.28 -1.22 -23.12
CA PRO A 95 -2.60 -2.60 -22.74
C PRO A 95 -1.41 -3.38 -22.18
N ASP A 96 -0.19 -3.03 -22.60
CA ASP A 96 1.03 -3.70 -22.13
C ASP A 96 1.50 -3.18 -20.78
N ALA A 97 1.02 -2.03 -20.32
CA ALA A 97 1.36 -1.42 -19.05
C ALA A 97 0.19 -1.54 -18.08
N ARG A 98 -0.18 -2.76 -17.73
CA ARG A 98 -1.38 -3.04 -16.94
C ARG A 98 -1.27 -2.67 -15.48
N SER A 99 -0.09 -2.85 -14.92
CA SER A 99 0.15 -2.54 -13.52
C SER A 99 1.64 -2.37 -13.28
N LEU A 100 1.98 -1.59 -12.26
CA LEU A 100 3.34 -1.52 -11.76
C LEU A 100 3.59 -2.77 -10.92
N ASN A 101 4.84 -3.20 -10.82
CA ASN A 101 5.13 -4.30 -9.92
C ASN A 101 4.88 -3.86 -8.46
N LEU A 102 4.68 -4.84 -7.61
CA LEU A 102 4.27 -4.59 -6.23
C LEU A 102 5.26 -3.72 -5.46
N SER A 103 6.55 -4.01 -5.59
CA SER A 103 7.59 -3.24 -4.88
C SER A 103 7.58 -1.76 -5.28
N ASN A 104 7.43 -1.48 -6.58
CA ASN A 104 7.37 -0.12 -7.07
C ASN A 104 6.10 0.59 -6.56
N SER A 105 4.97 -0.11 -6.57
CA SER A 105 3.72 0.45 -6.08
C SER A 105 3.80 0.80 -4.60
N VAL A 106 4.39 -0.07 -3.80
CA VAL A 106 4.58 0.17 -2.37
C VAL A 106 5.48 1.39 -2.17
N ALA A 107 6.60 1.47 -2.89
CA ALA A 107 7.51 2.60 -2.76
C ALA A 107 6.83 3.91 -3.11
N ILE A 108 6.09 3.94 -4.22
CA ILE A 108 5.38 5.15 -4.66
C ILE A 108 4.35 5.57 -3.62
N GLY A 109 3.55 4.62 -3.12
CA GLY A 109 2.53 4.91 -2.12
C GLY A 109 3.12 5.43 -0.82
N VAL A 110 4.15 4.76 -0.33
CA VAL A 110 4.83 5.16 0.91
C VAL A 110 5.40 6.57 0.78
N TYR A 111 6.07 6.88 -0.34
CA TYR A 111 6.68 8.19 -0.50
C TYR A 111 5.66 9.30 -0.68
N GLU A 112 4.49 9.03 -1.23
CA GLU A 112 3.45 10.05 -1.27
C GLU A 112 2.95 10.39 0.13
N VAL A 113 2.76 9.39 0.99
CA VAL A 113 2.39 9.63 2.38
C VAL A 113 3.47 10.43 3.10
N LEU A 114 4.72 10.03 2.95
CA LEU A 114 5.86 10.73 3.58
C LEU A 114 5.97 12.17 3.08
N ARG A 115 5.71 12.39 1.79
CA ARG A 115 5.70 13.75 1.24
C ARG A 115 4.63 14.61 1.92
N GLN A 116 3.42 14.07 2.07
CA GLN A 116 2.32 14.79 2.72
C GLN A 116 2.65 15.10 4.19
N TRP A 117 3.40 14.23 4.83
CA TRP A 117 3.83 14.42 6.22
C TRP A 117 5.12 15.23 6.35
N ASN A 118 5.61 15.80 5.24
CA ASN A 118 6.84 16.60 5.20
C ASN A 118 8.08 15.79 5.58
N TYR A 119 8.15 14.54 5.13
CA TYR A 119 9.32 13.65 5.28
C TYR A 119 9.85 13.55 6.71
N PRO A 120 9.02 13.13 7.67
CA PRO A 120 9.45 13.06 9.07
C PRO A 120 10.61 12.08 9.25
N LYS A 121 11.61 12.48 10.02
CA LYS A 121 12.76 11.66 10.36
C LYS A 121 13.63 11.22 9.18
N LEU A 122 13.44 11.80 8.00
CA LEU A 122 14.26 11.51 6.84
C LEU A 122 15.25 12.64 6.60
N LEU A 123 16.41 12.27 6.07
CA LEU A 123 17.40 13.28 5.67
C LEU A 123 17.00 13.93 4.35
N TRP A 124 16.98 15.25 4.33
CA TRP A 124 16.78 16.05 3.13
C TRP A 124 17.36 17.43 3.36
N GLY A 125 17.92 18.01 2.30
CA GLY A 125 18.55 19.33 2.43
C GLY A 125 19.79 19.29 3.32
N ASN A 126 19.90 20.26 4.21
CA ASN A 126 21.08 20.46 5.07
C ASN A 126 20.90 19.86 6.47
N ASN A 127 20.03 18.92 6.61
CA ASN A 127 19.80 18.26 7.90
C ASN A 127 20.97 17.39 8.32
#